data_ec13e9bcfcd06193b222a20595b676e8
#
_entry.id   ec13e9bcfcd06193b222a20595b676e8
#
_cell.length_a   1.000
_cell.length_b   1.000
_cell.length_c   1.000
_cell.angle_alpha   90.00
_cell.angle_beta   90.00
_cell.angle_gamma   90.00
#
_symmetry.space_group_name_H-M   'P 1'
#
loop_
_entity.id
_entity.type
_entity.pdbx_description
1 polymer ?
#
loop_
_entity_poly.entity_id
_entity_poly.type
_entity_poly.pdbx_seq_one_letter_code
_entity_poly.pdbx_strand_id
1 'polypeptide(L)'
;MAVISNDENNPPDINVWHTDLSYKAKPAKACVLYCQETPAIGGDTLWASMRAAYQSLSPQLQQLFAGLSARHLLPLNTVSIERAKSVIGQEIDTVHPVVHLHSDTNEKCLFVNSIYTQTILDLPDIESLNLLQMLFNICEQPEFQIRFKWQKGSVAIWDNRCTQHYAVADYFPERRVMHRVSICGDKLIPA
;
A
#
# COMPACT_ATOMS: atom_id res chain seq x y z
N MET A 1 17.85 1.35 -6.03
CA MET A 1 17.66 1.81 -4.63
C MET A 1 17.15 3.23 -4.68
N ALA A 2 16.05 3.53 -3.99
CA ALA A 2 15.51 4.87 -3.85
C ALA A 2 15.92 5.47 -2.51
N VAL A 3 16.21 6.77 -2.47
CA VAL A 3 16.42 7.53 -1.24
C VAL A 3 15.17 8.35 -0.98
N ILE A 4 14.58 8.20 0.20
CA ILE A 4 13.44 8.99 0.68
C ILE A 4 13.99 9.90 1.76
N SER A 5 14.10 11.19 1.47
CA SER A 5 14.63 12.19 2.38
C SER A 5 13.58 13.27 2.57
N ASN A 6 13.21 13.50 3.81
CA ASN A 6 12.28 14.57 4.18
C ASN A 6 12.95 15.48 5.21
N ASP A 7 12.66 16.77 5.12
CA ASP A 7 13.13 17.84 6.00
C ASP A 7 12.24 19.07 5.81
N GLU A 8 12.62 20.21 6.38
CA GLU A 8 11.88 21.47 6.29
C GLU A 8 11.61 21.94 4.85
N ASN A 9 12.48 21.59 3.88
CA ASN A 9 12.37 21.99 2.47
C ASN A 9 11.72 20.91 1.60
N ASN A 10 11.59 19.69 2.10
CA ASN A 10 11.02 18.55 1.39
C ASN A 10 10.09 17.76 2.32
N PRO A 11 8.84 18.20 2.51
CA PRO A 11 7.89 17.55 3.41
C PRO A 11 7.55 16.11 2.98
N PRO A 12 7.04 15.28 3.91
CA PRO A 12 6.56 13.94 3.58
C PRO A 12 5.47 13.95 2.50
N ASP A 13 5.63 13.12 1.46
CA ASP A 13 4.75 13.06 0.29
C ASP A 13 3.53 12.15 0.51
N ILE A 14 3.74 10.96 1.09
CA ILE A 14 2.69 9.94 1.26
C ILE A 14 2.52 9.62 2.75
N ASN A 15 1.38 10.02 3.30
CA ASN A 15 0.95 9.75 4.66
C ASN A 15 -0.45 9.13 4.65
N VAL A 16 -0.60 8.02 3.93
CA VAL A 16 -1.84 7.27 3.76
C VAL A 16 -1.54 5.78 3.67
N TRP A 17 -2.53 4.94 3.99
CA TRP A 17 -2.43 3.48 3.83
C TRP A 17 -2.33 3.09 2.36
N HIS A 18 -1.30 2.31 2.03
CA HIS A 18 -1.10 1.85 0.64
C HIS A 18 -0.26 0.58 0.54
N THR A 19 -0.35 -0.04 -0.62
CA THR A 19 0.54 -1.10 -1.09
C THR A 19 1.41 -0.53 -2.21
N ASP A 20 2.72 -0.63 -2.08
CA ASP A 20 3.66 -0.09 -3.06
C ASP A 20 3.42 -0.65 -4.47
N LEU A 21 3.38 0.25 -5.46
CA LEU A 21 3.29 -0.08 -6.89
C LEU A 21 2.03 -0.86 -7.29
N SER A 22 0.95 -0.80 -6.53
CA SER A 22 -0.29 -1.52 -6.87
C SER A 22 -0.94 -1.04 -8.17
N TYR A 23 -0.52 0.10 -8.71
CA TYR A 23 -0.94 0.60 -10.03
C TYR A 23 -0.18 -0.04 -11.21
N LYS A 24 0.74 -0.99 -10.96
CA LYS A 24 1.45 -1.76 -12.00
C LYS A 24 0.90 -3.17 -12.12
N ALA A 25 0.86 -3.72 -13.33
CA ALA A 25 0.38 -5.09 -13.58
C ALA A 25 1.16 -6.16 -12.78
N LYS A 26 2.42 -5.85 -12.42
CA LYS A 26 3.26 -6.66 -11.53
C LYS A 26 3.68 -5.80 -10.34
N PRO A 27 2.89 -5.77 -9.25
CA PRO A 27 3.24 -5.04 -8.05
C PRO A 27 4.53 -5.56 -7.43
N ALA A 28 5.15 -4.78 -6.54
CA ALA A 28 6.31 -5.26 -5.82
C ALA A 28 5.96 -6.50 -4.98
N LYS A 29 6.81 -7.54 -5.01
CA LYS A 29 6.69 -8.73 -4.15
C LYS A 29 6.96 -8.37 -2.69
N ALA A 30 8.05 -7.66 -2.45
CA ALA A 30 8.48 -7.25 -1.12
C ALA A 30 9.19 -5.90 -1.19
N CYS A 31 9.26 -5.23 -0.06
CA CYS A 31 10.04 -4.01 0.09
C CYS A 31 11.00 -4.13 1.27
N VAL A 32 12.16 -3.53 1.12
CA VAL A 32 13.19 -3.40 2.15
C VAL A 32 13.38 -1.92 2.42
N LEU A 33 13.30 -1.51 3.67
CA LEU A 33 13.53 -0.14 4.11
C LEU A 33 14.62 -0.11 5.16
N TYR A 34 15.66 0.68 4.90
CA TYR A 34 16.78 0.90 5.83
C TYR A 34 16.73 2.33 6.36
N CYS A 35 16.85 2.49 7.67
CA CYS A 35 16.85 3.79 8.32
C CYS A 35 18.28 4.36 8.40
N GLN A 36 18.56 5.36 7.58
CA GLN A 36 19.82 6.10 7.62
C GLN A 36 19.82 7.17 8.72
N GLU A 37 18.68 7.87 8.86
CA GLU A 37 18.49 8.95 9.81
C GLU A 37 16.99 9.03 10.19
N THR A 38 16.69 9.26 11.45
CA THR A 38 15.32 9.41 11.96
C THR A 38 15.32 10.38 13.15
N PRO A 39 14.27 11.18 13.33
CA PRO A 39 14.12 12.01 14.50
C PRO A 39 13.95 11.17 15.79
N ALA A 40 14.14 11.78 16.93
CA ALA A 40 13.99 11.11 18.23
C ALA A 40 12.53 10.71 18.53
N ILE A 41 11.58 11.46 17.97
CA ILE A 41 10.13 11.27 18.14
C ILE A 41 9.48 11.35 16.76
N GLY A 42 8.52 10.46 16.51
CA GLY A 42 7.77 10.42 15.25
C GLY A 42 8.47 9.68 14.13
N GLY A 43 7.88 9.72 12.94
CA GLY A 43 8.39 9.08 11.73
C GLY A 43 8.29 7.55 11.72
N ASP A 44 7.45 6.97 12.58
CA ASP A 44 7.20 5.54 12.63
C ASP A 44 6.58 5.03 11.33
N THR A 45 6.58 3.71 11.16
CA THR A 45 5.81 3.07 10.08
C THR A 45 4.87 2.04 10.67
N LEU A 46 3.63 2.03 10.17
CA LEU A 46 2.64 1.01 10.50
C LEU A 46 2.49 0.06 9.33
N TRP A 47 2.26 -1.22 9.63
CA TRP A 47 1.86 -2.23 8.64
C TRP A 47 0.55 -2.87 9.07
N ALA A 48 -0.33 -3.14 8.10
CA ALA A 48 -1.60 -3.81 8.30
C ALA A 48 -1.66 -5.10 7.48
N SER A 49 -2.16 -6.18 8.10
CA SER A 49 -2.29 -7.50 7.46
C SER A 49 -3.55 -7.58 6.61
N MET A 50 -3.39 -7.65 5.30
CA MET A 50 -4.50 -7.81 4.34
C MET A 50 -5.10 -9.21 4.36
N ARG A 51 -4.36 -10.20 4.85
CA ARG A 51 -4.87 -11.53 5.16
C ARG A 51 -5.85 -11.49 6.33
N ALA A 52 -5.46 -10.88 7.45
CA ALA A 52 -6.33 -10.77 8.62
C ALA A 52 -7.58 -9.94 8.31
N ALA A 53 -7.43 -8.85 7.56
CA ALA A 53 -8.55 -8.04 7.08
C ALA A 53 -9.53 -8.87 6.22
N TYR A 54 -9.04 -9.71 5.30
CA TYR A 54 -9.90 -10.63 4.55
C TYR A 54 -10.60 -11.64 5.45
N GLN A 55 -9.90 -12.23 6.40
CA GLN A 55 -10.44 -13.25 7.32
C GLN A 55 -11.51 -12.69 8.27
N SER A 56 -11.51 -11.39 8.54
CA SER A 56 -12.51 -10.72 9.38
C SER A 56 -13.86 -10.50 8.67
N LEU A 57 -13.90 -10.61 7.35
CA LEU A 57 -15.12 -10.49 6.57
C LEU A 57 -16.07 -11.68 6.81
N SER A 58 -17.38 -11.44 6.75
CA SER A 58 -18.35 -12.53 6.74
C SER A 58 -18.16 -13.43 5.51
N PRO A 59 -18.55 -14.73 5.57
CA PRO A 59 -18.43 -15.63 4.43
C PRO A 59 -19.10 -15.11 3.15
N GLN A 60 -20.22 -14.39 3.27
CA GLN A 60 -20.95 -13.80 2.16
C GLN A 60 -20.12 -12.71 1.46
N LEU A 61 -19.48 -11.84 2.24
CA LEU A 61 -18.61 -10.79 1.70
C LEU A 61 -17.31 -11.38 1.14
N GLN A 62 -16.74 -12.40 1.77
CA GLN A 62 -15.57 -13.11 1.24
C GLN A 62 -15.88 -13.71 -0.14
N GLN A 63 -17.05 -14.33 -0.31
CA GLN A 63 -17.49 -14.89 -1.58
C GLN A 63 -17.73 -13.79 -2.62
N LEU A 64 -18.40 -12.70 -2.24
CA LEU A 64 -18.64 -11.56 -3.13
C LEU A 64 -17.32 -11.00 -3.67
N PHE A 65 -16.38 -10.64 -2.78
CA PHE A 65 -15.15 -9.98 -3.17
C PHE A 65 -14.16 -10.87 -3.93
N ALA A 66 -14.19 -12.18 -3.72
CA ALA A 66 -13.33 -13.13 -4.45
C ALA A 66 -13.60 -13.13 -5.97
N GLY A 67 -14.81 -12.76 -6.40
CA GLY A 67 -15.18 -12.67 -7.82
C GLY A 67 -14.97 -11.30 -8.46
N LEU A 68 -14.54 -10.29 -7.70
CA LEU A 68 -14.47 -8.91 -8.18
C LEU A 68 -13.04 -8.49 -8.54
N SER A 69 -12.94 -7.57 -9.49
CA SER A 69 -11.71 -6.92 -9.89
C SER A 69 -11.81 -5.40 -9.71
N ALA A 70 -10.71 -4.75 -9.40
CA ALA A 70 -10.65 -3.31 -9.20
C ALA A 70 -9.56 -2.67 -10.06
N ARG A 71 -9.82 -1.45 -10.53
CA ARG A 71 -8.85 -0.62 -11.24
C ARG A 71 -7.96 0.13 -10.26
N HIS A 72 -6.66 0.02 -10.46
CA HIS A 72 -5.63 0.74 -9.72
C HIS A 72 -4.94 1.75 -10.63
N LEU A 73 -4.89 3.00 -10.20
CA LEU A 73 -4.32 4.12 -10.95
C LEU A 73 -3.41 4.95 -10.05
N LEU A 74 -2.25 5.35 -10.54
CA LEU A 74 -1.44 6.37 -9.88
C LEU A 74 -2.08 7.76 -10.10
N PRO A 75 -2.59 8.43 -9.06
CA PRO A 75 -3.29 9.70 -9.22
C PRO A 75 -2.28 10.85 -9.40
N LEU A 76 -1.89 11.14 -10.64
CA LEU A 76 -0.84 12.13 -10.98
C LEU A 76 -1.13 13.55 -10.46
N ASN A 77 -2.38 13.86 -10.17
CA ASN A 77 -2.78 15.15 -9.60
C ASN A 77 -2.58 15.27 -8.08
N THR A 78 -2.27 14.18 -7.41
CA THR A 78 -2.10 14.13 -5.94
C THR A 78 -0.69 13.75 -5.50
N VAL A 79 0.19 13.37 -6.44
CA VAL A 79 1.59 13.06 -6.16
C VAL A 79 2.50 14.26 -6.46
N SER A 80 3.69 14.29 -5.89
CA SER A 80 4.67 15.35 -6.16
C SER A 80 5.04 15.42 -7.65
N ILE A 81 5.45 16.61 -8.10
CA ILE A 81 5.87 16.84 -9.49
C ILE A 81 7.02 15.92 -9.86
N GLU A 82 7.99 15.70 -8.96
CA GLU A 82 9.13 14.81 -9.16
C GLU A 82 8.65 13.37 -9.38
N ARG A 83 7.69 12.91 -8.57
CA ARG A 83 7.11 11.57 -8.71
C ARG A 83 6.34 11.44 -10.01
N ALA A 84 5.52 12.42 -10.38
CA ALA A 84 4.80 12.42 -11.66
C ALA A 84 5.77 12.36 -12.85
N LYS A 85 6.87 13.13 -12.83
CA LYS A 85 7.91 13.08 -13.86
C LYS A 85 8.63 11.73 -13.91
N SER A 86 8.88 11.10 -12.77
CA SER A 86 9.60 9.82 -12.69
C SER A 86 8.86 8.64 -13.31
N VAL A 87 7.55 8.76 -13.55
CA VAL A 87 6.71 7.69 -14.11
C VAL A 87 6.29 7.95 -15.56
N ILE A 88 6.77 9.01 -16.21
CA ILE A 88 6.49 9.29 -17.62
C ILE A 88 6.93 8.09 -18.47
N GLY A 89 6.00 7.58 -19.30
CA GLY A 89 6.23 6.40 -20.13
C GLY A 89 6.20 5.06 -19.40
N GLN A 90 5.88 5.04 -18.09
CA GLN A 90 5.67 3.82 -17.33
C GLN A 90 4.19 3.46 -17.25
N GLU A 91 3.91 2.19 -16.94
CA GLU A 91 2.56 1.74 -16.60
C GLU A 91 2.13 2.36 -15.26
N ILE A 92 0.99 3.04 -15.26
CA ILE A 92 0.42 3.73 -14.10
C ILE A 92 -1.06 3.38 -13.87
N ASP A 93 -1.60 2.44 -14.63
CA ASP A 93 -3.01 2.05 -14.63
C ASP A 93 -3.12 0.56 -14.92
N THR A 94 -3.80 -0.19 -14.08
CA THR A 94 -3.98 -1.63 -14.23
C THR A 94 -5.21 -2.12 -13.49
N VAL A 95 -5.57 -3.38 -13.74
CA VAL A 95 -6.66 -4.08 -13.05
C VAL A 95 -6.09 -5.23 -12.22
N HIS A 96 -6.54 -5.32 -10.98
CA HIS A 96 -6.21 -6.42 -10.07
C HIS A 96 -7.45 -7.07 -9.48
N PRO A 97 -7.39 -8.36 -9.08
CA PRO A 97 -8.44 -8.95 -8.27
C PRO A 97 -8.55 -8.22 -6.92
N VAL A 98 -9.77 -8.00 -6.42
CA VAL A 98 -10.01 -7.45 -5.07
C VAL A 98 -9.49 -8.40 -3.99
N VAL A 99 -9.57 -9.71 -4.25
CA VAL A 99 -9.01 -10.78 -3.42
C VAL A 99 -8.09 -11.62 -4.29
N HIS A 100 -6.85 -11.81 -3.86
CA HIS A 100 -5.89 -12.66 -4.54
C HIS A 100 -5.38 -13.79 -3.66
N LEU A 101 -4.86 -14.84 -4.28
CA LEU A 101 -4.10 -15.89 -3.62
C LEU A 101 -2.65 -15.47 -3.48
N HIS A 102 -2.13 -15.55 -2.26
CA HIS A 102 -0.71 -15.34 -2.00
C HIS A 102 0.10 -16.51 -2.58
N SER A 103 0.99 -16.24 -3.53
CA SER A 103 1.64 -17.27 -4.34
C SER A 103 2.48 -18.33 -3.57
N ASP A 104 2.95 -17.97 -2.37
CA ASP A 104 3.80 -18.87 -1.58
C ASP A 104 3.00 -19.63 -0.51
N THR A 105 1.85 -19.10 -0.03
CA THR A 105 1.06 -19.69 1.06
C THR A 105 -0.32 -20.17 0.67
N ASN A 106 -0.81 -19.80 -0.54
CA ASN A 106 -2.18 -20.02 -1.01
C ASN A 106 -3.28 -19.36 -0.12
N GLU A 107 -2.90 -18.47 0.76
CA GLU A 107 -3.87 -17.74 1.59
C GLU A 107 -4.47 -16.58 0.81
N LYS A 108 -5.75 -16.30 1.08
CA LYS A 108 -6.48 -15.19 0.47
C LYS A 108 -6.17 -13.89 1.17
N CYS A 109 -5.87 -12.85 0.38
CA CYS A 109 -5.55 -11.51 0.86
C CYS A 109 -6.38 -10.47 0.10
N LEU A 110 -6.83 -9.42 0.78
CA LEU A 110 -7.37 -8.23 0.12
C LEU A 110 -6.26 -7.49 -0.62
N PHE A 111 -6.59 -6.96 -1.79
CA PHE A 111 -5.66 -6.14 -2.57
C PHE A 111 -6.35 -4.87 -3.05
N VAL A 112 -6.66 -4.00 -2.13
CA VAL A 112 -7.23 -2.67 -2.34
C VAL A 112 -6.56 -1.67 -1.41
N ASN A 113 -6.46 -0.40 -1.78
CA ASN A 113 -5.96 0.66 -0.91
C ASN A 113 -6.52 2.02 -1.33
N SER A 114 -6.61 2.95 -0.40
CA SER A 114 -7.32 4.22 -0.57
C SER A 114 -6.65 5.19 -1.56
N ILE A 115 -5.36 5.05 -1.84
CA ILE A 115 -4.66 5.97 -2.76
C ILE A 115 -4.71 5.51 -4.22
N TYR A 116 -4.61 4.20 -4.50
CA TYR A 116 -4.48 3.71 -5.88
C TYR A 116 -5.73 3.02 -6.40
N THR A 117 -6.57 2.42 -5.55
CA THR A 117 -7.78 1.72 -6.00
C THR A 117 -8.89 2.73 -6.27
N GLN A 118 -9.32 2.82 -7.52
CA GLN A 118 -10.27 3.84 -7.98
C GLN A 118 -11.71 3.34 -8.07
N THR A 119 -11.89 2.13 -8.59
CA THR A 119 -13.23 1.57 -8.81
C THR A 119 -13.19 0.04 -8.83
N ILE A 120 -14.27 -0.60 -8.38
CA ILE A 120 -14.54 -2.02 -8.63
C ILE A 120 -15.24 -2.10 -9.98
N LEU A 121 -14.74 -2.97 -10.85
CA LEU A 121 -15.29 -3.13 -12.20
C LEU A 121 -16.65 -3.82 -12.18
N ASP A 122 -17.43 -3.60 -13.23
CA ASP A 122 -18.74 -4.23 -13.46
C ASP A 122 -19.80 -3.92 -12.39
N LEU A 123 -19.57 -2.88 -11.58
CA LEU A 123 -20.54 -2.34 -10.60
C LEU A 123 -20.89 -0.88 -10.93
N PRO A 124 -22.11 -0.44 -10.64
CA PRO A 124 -22.46 0.98 -10.63
C PRO A 124 -21.52 1.78 -9.70
N ASP A 125 -21.21 3.01 -10.06
CA ASP A 125 -20.27 3.88 -9.31
C ASP A 125 -20.62 3.97 -7.82
N ILE A 126 -21.90 4.10 -7.48
CA ILE A 126 -22.34 4.21 -6.09
C ILE A 126 -22.07 2.94 -5.28
N GLU A 127 -22.23 1.76 -5.89
CA GLU A 127 -21.95 0.48 -5.24
C GLU A 127 -20.45 0.30 -5.07
N SER A 128 -19.68 0.53 -6.13
CA SER A 128 -18.21 0.48 -6.12
C SER A 128 -17.65 1.38 -5.02
N LEU A 129 -18.09 2.64 -4.94
CA LEU A 129 -17.63 3.60 -3.94
C LEU A 129 -17.89 3.12 -2.51
N ASN A 130 -19.12 2.66 -2.22
CA ASN A 130 -19.48 2.22 -0.87
C ASN A 130 -18.75 0.93 -0.45
N LEU A 131 -18.58 -0.02 -1.38
CA LEU A 131 -17.83 -1.25 -1.10
C LEU A 131 -16.36 -0.99 -0.88
N LEU A 132 -15.73 -0.11 -1.68
CA LEU A 132 -14.34 0.29 -1.49
C LEU A 132 -14.15 1.00 -0.15
N GLN A 133 -15.02 1.94 0.21
CA GLN A 133 -14.93 2.62 1.50
C GLN A 133 -15.05 1.66 2.68
N MET A 134 -15.94 0.69 2.59
CA MET A 134 -16.05 -0.37 3.61
C MET A 134 -14.76 -1.19 3.70
N LEU A 135 -14.18 -1.59 2.56
CA LEU A 135 -12.93 -2.35 2.54
C LEU A 135 -11.75 -1.54 3.09
N PHE A 136 -11.64 -0.25 2.75
CA PHE A 136 -10.58 0.62 3.30
C PHE A 136 -10.69 0.71 4.82
N ASN A 137 -11.90 0.94 5.35
CA ASN A 137 -12.14 0.99 6.79
C ASN A 137 -11.77 -0.33 7.49
N ILE A 138 -12.02 -1.48 6.86
CA ILE A 138 -11.63 -2.79 7.39
C ILE A 138 -10.11 -2.95 7.36
N CYS A 139 -9.46 -2.62 6.24
CA CYS A 139 -8.00 -2.73 6.12
C CYS A 139 -7.24 -1.89 7.16
N GLU A 140 -7.84 -0.80 7.61
CA GLU A 140 -7.27 0.17 8.53
C GLU A 140 -7.63 -0.08 10.01
N GLN A 141 -8.21 -1.24 10.35
CA GLN A 141 -8.54 -1.56 11.74
C GLN A 141 -7.29 -1.82 12.58
N PRO A 142 -7.22 -1.31 13.82
CA PRO A 142 -6.05 -1.45 14.69
C PRO A 142 -5.65 -2.89 14.98
N GLU A 143 -6.62 -3.82 14.98
CA GLU A 143 -6.42 -5.24 15.26
C GLU A 143 -5.52 -5.94 14.23
N PHE A 144 -5.37 -5.35 13.04
CA PHE A 144 -4.55 -5.90 11.97
C PHE A 144 -3.19 -5.23 11.86
N GLN A 145 -2.90 -4.24 12.71
CA GLN A 145 -1.77 -3.35 12.58
C GLN A 145 -0.64 -3.69 13.55
N ILE A 146 0.57 -3.39 13.10
CA ILE A 146 1.74 -3.23 13.96
C ILE A 146 2.35 -1.85 13.71
N ARG A 147 2.90 -1.23 14.76
CA ARG A 147 3.65 0.02 14.68
C ARG A 147 5.12 -0.23 14.99
N PHE A 148 6.00 0.24 14.12
CA PHE A 148 7.43 0.08 14.23
C PHE A 148 8.10 1.43 14.42
N LYS A 149 8.82 1.57 15.54
CA LYS A 149 9.64 2.74 15.85
C LYS A 149 11.04 2.57 15.27
N TRP A 150 11.43 3.49 14.39
CA TRP A 150 12.72 3.46 13.74
C TRP A 150 13.85 3.91 14.67
N GLN A 151 15.01 3.30 14.47
CA GLN A 151 16.30 3.74 14.97
C GLN A 151 17.27 3.76 13.80
N LYS A 152 18.30 4.63 13.85
CA LYS A 152 19.37 4.62 12.84
C LYS A 152 19.96 3.21 12.74
N GLY A 153 20.07 2.68 11.53
CA GLY A 153 20.52 1.32 11.26
C GLY A 153 19.43 0.26 11.25
N SER A 154 18.20 0.57 11.65
CA SER A 154 17.08 -0.38 11.56
C SER A 154 16.82 -0.76 10.11
N VAL A 155 16.46 -2.03 9.89
CA VAL A 155 15.98 -2.58 8.61
C VAL A 155 14.62 -3.21 8.84
N ALA A 156 13.65 -2.87 7.99
CA ALA A 156 12.38 -3.58 7.90
C ALA A 156 12.23 -4.22 6.52
N ILE A 157 11.70 -5.44 6.50
CA ILE A 157 11.36 -6.16 5.28
C ILE A 157 9.91 -6.59 5.41
N TRP A 158 9.09 -6.32 4.41
CA TRP A 158 7.70 -6.76 4.41
C TRP A 158 7.28 -7.34 3.07
N ASP A 159 6.37 -8.30 3.13
CA ASP A 159 5.71 -8.84 1.95
C ASP A 159 4.63 -7.86 1.49
N ASN A 160 4.88 -7.21 0.38
CA ASN A 160 4.01 -6.16 -0.15
C ASN A 160 2.71 -6.72 -0.76
N ARG A 161 2.62 -8.04 -0.99
CA ARG A 161 1.45 -8.71 -1.56
C ARG A 161 0.31 -8.88 -0.54
N CYS A 162 0.65 -8.95 0.74
CA CYS A 162 -0.32 -9.20 1.82
C CYS A 162 -0.29 -8.15 2.93
N THR A 163 0.33 -6.99 2.69
CA THR A 163 0.35 -5.87 3.65
C THR A 163 0.08 -4.54 2.97
N GLN A 164 -0.57 -3.66 3.70
CA GLN A 164 -0.50 -2.22 3.48
C GLN A 164 0.44 -1.60 4.50
N HIS A 165 0.95 -0.42 4.20
CA HIS A 165 1.74 0.35 5.15
C HIS A 165 1.38 1.83 5.14
N TYR A 166 1.72 2.49 6.26
CA TYR A 166 1.46 3.90 6.50
C TYR A 166 2.73 4.53 7.09
N ALA A 167 3.27 5.52 6.40
CA ALA A 167 4.41 6.30 6.89
C ALA A 167 3.89 7.48 7.71
N VAL A 168 4.09 7.44 9.03
CA VAL A 168 3.62 8.51 9.92
C VAL A 168 4.43 9.78 9.70
N ALA A 169 3.75 10.90 9.43
CA ALA A 169 4.38 12.19 9.11
C ALA A 169 4.42 13.17 10.31
N ASP A 170 4.33 12.65 11.52
CA ASP A 170 4.27 13.41 12.78
C ASP A 170 5.62 13.97 13.26
N TYR A 171 6.64 13.89 12.41
CA TYR A 171 8.01 14.35 12.71
C TYR A 171 8.40 15.66 11.99
N PHE A 172 7.60 16.12 11.03
CA PHE A 172 7.91 17.36 10.30
C PHE A 172 7.99 18.57 11.26
N PRO A 173 9.01 19.44 11.13
CA PRO A 173 9.99 19.57 10.04
C PRO A 173 11.31 18.79 10.25
N GLU A 174 11.40 17.92 11.23
CA GLU A 174 12.62 17.17 11.54
C GLU A 174 13.06 16.28 10.37
N ARG A 175 14.36 16.06 10.25
CA ARG A 175 14.95 15.30 9.16
C ARG A 175 14.76 13.79 9.33
N ARG A 176 14.35 13.13 8.23
CA ARG A 176 14.23 11.66 8.14
C ARG A 176 14.77 11.18 6.80
N VAL A 177 15.70 10.23 6.81
CA VAL A 177 16.31 9.67 5.60
C VAL A 177 16.21 8.15 5.61
N MET A 178 15.56 7.59 4.60
CA MET A 178 15.37 6.16 4.41
C MET A 178 15.89 5.72 3.03
N HIS A 179 16.46 4.53 2.98
CA HIS A 179 16.83 3.88 1.72
C HIS A 179 15.86 2.74 1.45
N ARG A 180 15.22 2.73 0.28
CA ARG A 180 14.23 1.73 -0.11
C ARG A 180 14.67 0.92 -1.31
N VAL A 181 14.44 -0.40 -1.24
CA VAL A 181 14.52 -1.33 -2.37
C VAL A 181 13.19 -2.05 -2.48
N SER A 182 12.57 -2.01 -3.66
CA SER A 182 11.41 -2.80 -4.00
C SER A 182 11.84 -4.00 -4.83
N ILE A 183 11.41 -5.19 -4.45
CA ILE A 183 11.69 -6.44 -5.14
C ILE A 183 10.58 -6.66 -6.17
N CYS A 184 10.96 -6.93 -7.43
CA CYS A 184 9.99 -7.19 -8.49
C CYS A 184 9.07 -8.35 -8.13
N GLY A 185 7.79 -8.19 -8.38
CA GLY A 185 6.77 -9.21 -8.20
C GLY A 185 6.26 -9.77 -9.53
N ASP A 186 5.25 -10.62 -9.41
CA ASP A 186 4.52 -11.22 -10.51
C ASP A 186 3.09 -10.70 -10.56
N LYS A 187 2.33 -11.11 -11.59
CA LYS A 187 0.89 -10.87 -11.63
C LYS A 187 0.21 -11.58 -10.46
N LEU A 188 -0.79 -10.93 -9.88
CA LEU A 188 -1.59 -11.52 -8.81
C LEU A 188 -2.48 -12.64 -9.35
N ILE A 189 -2.66 -13.68 -8.54
CA ILE A 189 -3.50 -14.84 -8.86
C ILE A 189 -4.88 -14.59 -8.25
N PRO A 190 -5.97 -14.49 -9.03
CA PRO A 190 -7.33 -14.36 -8.48
C PRO A 190 -7.67 -15.50 -7.50
N ALA A 191 -8.50 -15.21 -6.49
CA ALA A 191 -8.88 -16.15 -5.42
C ALA A 191 -10.09 -17.01 -5.76
#